data_c4e442e47bb30a6993ae72fb39d999a9
#
_entry.id   c4e442e47bb30a6993ae72fb39d999a9
#
_cell.length_a   1.000
_cell.length_b   1.000
_cell.length_c   1.000
_cell.angle_alpha   90.00
_cell.angle_beta   90.00
_cell.angle_gamma   90.00
#
_symmetry.space_group_name_H-M   'P 1'
#
loop_
_entity.id
_entity.type
_entity.pdbx_description
1 polymer ?
#
loop_
_entity_poly.entity_id
_entity_poly.type
_entity_poly.pdbx_seq_one_letter_code
_entity_poly.pdbx_strand_id
1 'polypeptide(L)'
;MGYRDSVNKAMTTISTAAAGAQAKIDEARRFKEGNRKNLRDRIVGEEGFRLNEAAYDRQISDAKAAFKAAAQKAMDEYGRQRAAAFVPRPRDVSPETMQFLSLIDLTQGEAAQLVREAKQKDGNYTLARMVYANANRQGIDMHDDAAGYIGRCEDALTTLAETCASMLEDESGAYAKAFGEVVSNAAREVSEASDAYMGSAGVTSEGLPVEA
;
A
#
# COMPACT_ATOMS: atom_id res chain seq x y z
N MET A 1 -13.13 6.72 5.87
CA MET A 1 -11.96 5.85 5.66
C MET A 1 -10.73 6.74 5.74
N GLY A 2 -9.86 6.47 6.69
CA GLY A 2 -8.64 7.24 6.89
C GLY A 2 -7.57 6.92 5.82
N TYR A 3 -6.52 7.74 5.76
CA TYR A 3 -5.41 7.52 4.84
C TYR A 3 -4.76 6.14 5.04
N ARG A 4 -4.46 5.77 6.30
CA ARG A 4 -3.89 4.47 6.65
C ARG A 4 -4.74 3.30 6.18
N ASP A 5 -6.07 3.40 6.31
CA ASP A 5 -6.98 2.35 5.84
C ASP A 5 -6.92 2.18 4.33
N SER A 6 -6.76 3.29 3.59
CA SER A 6 -6.63 3.25 2.12
C SER A 6 -5.34 2.58 1.67
N VAL A 7 -4.22 2.85 2.36
CA VAL A 7 -2.93 2.20 2.14
C VAL A 7 -3.02 0.70 2.42
N ASN A 8 -3.52 0.33 3.61
CA ASN A 8 -3.65 -1.06 4.03
C ASN A 8 -4.54 -1.87 3.08
N LYS A 9 -5.64 -1.26 2.62
CA LYS A 9 -6.55 -1.90 1.66
C LYS A 9 -5.87 -2.15 0.32
N ALA A 10 -5.15 -1.16 -0.21
CA ALA A 10 -4.41 -1.32 -1.48
C ALA A 10 -3.35 -2.41 -1.36
N MET A 11 -2.51 -2.35 -0.33
CA MET A 11 -1.48 -3.34 -0.03
C MET A 11 -2.06 -4.76 0.07
N THR A 12 -3.11 -4.95 0.87
CA THR A 12 -3.77 -6.25 1.05
C THR A 12 -4.37 -6.76 -0.26
N THR A 13 -4.99 -5.88 -1.05
CA THR A 13 -5.58 -6.26 -2.33
C THR A 13 -4.51 -6.73 -3.31
N ILE A 14 -3.40 -6.00 -3.44
CA ILE A 14 -2.28 -6.36 -4.32
C ILE A 14 -1.66 -7.70 -3.88
N SER A 15 -1.34 -7.84 -2.59
CA SER A 15 -0.71 -9.05 -2.06
C SER A 15 -1.61 -10.29 -2.20
N THR A 16 -2.91 -10.16 -1.93
CA THR A 16 -3.87 -11.26 -2.08
C THR A 16 -4.05 -11.65 -3.54
N ALA A 17 -4.14 -10.68 -4.45
CA ALA A 17 -4.24 -10.94 -5.89
C ALA A 17 -2.99 -11.64 -6.41
N ALA A 18 -1.80 -11.23 -5.95
CA ALA A 18 -0.53 -11.85 -6.31
C ALA A 18 -0.45 -13.31 -5.83
N ALA A 19 -0.80 -13.57 -4.58
CA ALA A 19 -0.83 -14.94 -4.02
C ALA A 19 -1.82 -15.84 -4.78
N GLY A 20 -3.00 -15.31 -5.13
CA GLY A 20 -3.99 -16.05 -5.92
C GLY A 20 -3.52 -16.34 -7.35
N ALA A 21 -2.83 -15.39 -7.98
CA ALA A 21 -2.24 -15.60 -9.31
C ALA A 21 -1.12 -16.64 -9.26
N GLN A 22 -0.22 -16.54 -8.27
CA GLN A 22 0.87 -17.50 -8.08
C GLN A 22 0.34 -18.94 -7.90
N ALA A 23 -0.68 -19.12 -7.07
CA ALA A 23 -1.28 -20.43 -6.85
C ALA A 23 -1.82 -21.07 -8.15
N LYS A 24 -2.49 -20.26 -9.00
CA LYS A 24 -3.00 -20.72 -10.31
C LYS A 24 -1.87 -21.05 -11.29
N ILE A 25 -0.82 -20.24 -11.30
CA ILE A 25 0.37 -20.49 -12.13
C ILE A 25 1.05 -21.78 -11.72
N ASP A 26 1.23 -22.01 -10.42
CA ASP A 26 1.85 -23.23 -9.90
C ASP A 26 1.00 -24.47 -10.17
N GLU A 27 -0.32 -24.35 -10.12
CA GLU A 27 -1.23 -25.42 -10.50
C GLU A 27 -1.11 -25.75 -12.00
N ALA A 28 -1.16 -24.74 -12.86
CA ALA A 28 -1.00 -24.93 -14.31
C ALA A 28 0.36 -25.54 -14.67
N ARG A 29 1.45 -25.11 -14.01
CA ARG A 29 2.78 -25.70 -14.19
C ARG A 29 2.82 -27.17 -13.80
N ARG A 30 2.23 -27.54 -12.67
CA ARG A 30 2.12 -28.96 -12.27
C ARG A 30 1.35 -29.80 -13.29
N PHE A 31 0.27 -29.26 -13.84
CA PHE A 31 -0.47 -29.93 -14.91
C PHE A 31 0.35 -30.07 -16.19
N LYS A 32 1.15 -29.06 -16.57
CA LYS A 32 2.08 -29.18 -17.70
C LYS A 32 3.11 -30.29 -17.50
N GLU A 33 3.69 -30.39 -16.31
CA GLU A 33 4.62 -31.47 -15.98
C GLU A 33 3.95 -32.86 -16.07
N GLY A 34 2.74 -32.98 -15.53
CA GLY A 34 1.91 -34.17 -15.66
C GLY A 34 1.57 -34.50 -17.11
N ASN A 35 1.23 -33.55 -17.93
CA ASN A 35 0.93 -33.67 -19.34
C ASN A 35 2.15 -34.20 -20.13
N ARG A 36 3.35 -33.66 -19.86
CA ARG A 36 4.61 -34.15 -20.45
C ARG A 36 4.92 -35.62 -20.07
N LYS A 37 4.61 -35.99 -18.82
CA LYS A 37 4.73 -37.36 -18.38
C LYS A 37 3.75 -38.28 -19.13
N ASN A 38 2.49 -37.89 -19.24
CA ASN A 38 1.45 -38.63 -19.94
C ASN A 38 1.77 -38.84 -21.43
N LEU A 39 2.41 -37.88 -22.08
CA LEU A 39 2.88 -38.00 -23.45
C LEU A 39 3.99 -39.09 -23.54
N ARG A 40 4.98 -39.02 -22.63
CA ARG A 40 6.07 -40.05 -22.58
C ARG A 40 5.54 -41.44 -22.33
N ASP A 41 4.56 -41.56 -21.45
CA ASP A 41 3.93 -42.83 -21.08
C ASP A 41 2.88 -43.29 -22.12
N ARG A 42 2.70 -42.55 -23.22
CA ARG A 42 1.72 -42.77 -24.30
C ARG A 42 0.27 -42.84 -23.84
N ILE A 43 -0.05 -42.16 -22.73
CA ILE A 43 -1.42 -42.02 -22.20
C ILE A 43 -2.21 -40.98 -23.03
N VAL A 44 -1.51 -39.97 -23.53
CA VAL A 44 -2.06 -38.90 -24.37
C VAL A 44 -1.31 -38.88 -25.70
N GLY A 45 -2.03 -38.73 -26.81
CA GLY A 45 -1.44 -38.53 -28.13
C GLY A 45 -0.93 -37.10 -28.31
N GLU A 46 -0.15 -36.84 -29.37
CA GLU A 46 0.45 -35.51 -29.65
C GLU A 46 -0.57 -34.39 -29.77
N GLU A 47 -1.71 -34.62 -30.37
CA GLU A 47 -2.75 -33.63 -30.52
C GLU A 47 -3.35 -33.24 -29.15
N GLY A 48 -3.72 -34.23 -28.34
CA GLY A 48 -4.20 -34.01 -26.98
C GLY A 48 -3.15 -33.30 -26.09
N PHE A 49 -1.88 -33.67 -26.27
CA PHE A 49 -0.78 -32.97 -25.58
C PHE A 49 -0.73 -31.47 -25.94
N ARG A 50 -0.77 -31.15 -27.24
CA ARG A 50 -0.74 -29.74 -27.71
C ARG A 50 -1.94 -28.93 -27.21
N LEU A 51 -3.13 -29.52 -27.24
CA LEU A 51 -4.34 -28.86 -26.72
C LEU A 51 -4.25 -28.57 -25.23
N ASN A 52 -3.75 -29.53 -24.46
CA ASN A 52 -3.55 -29.35 -23.02
C ASN A 52 -2.49 -28.28 -22.71
N GLU A 53 -1.33 -28.31 -23.41
CA GLU A 53 -0.29 -27.27 -23.25
C GLU A 53 -0.86 -25.88 -23.51
N ALA A 54 -1.59 -25.69 -24.61
CA ALA A 54 -2.21 -24.41 -24.94
C ALA A 54 -3.25 -23.95 -23.90
N ALA A 55 -4.01 -24.89 -23.32
CA ALA A 55 -4.95 -24.58 -22.23
C ALA A 55 -4.24 -24.11 -20.96
N TYR A 56 -3.14 -24.77 -20.58
CA TYR A 56 -2.36 -24.37 -19.40
C TYR A 56 -1.63 -23.05 -19.61
N ASP A 57 -1.09 -22.79 -20.81
CA ASP A 57 -0.48 -21.50 -21.15
C ASP A 57 -1.49 -20.38 -21.05
N ARG A 58 -2.73 -20.63 -21.51
CA ARG A 58 -3.82 -19.67 -21.35
C ARG A 58 -4.16 -19.41 -19.89
N GLN A 59 -4.24 -20.44 -19.05
CA GLN A 59 -4.48 -20.28 -17.62
C GLN A 59 -3.41 -19.42 -16.95
N ILE A 60 -2.14 -19.61 -17.29
CA ILE A 60 -1.03 -18.81 -16.78
C ILE A 60 -1.18 -17.36 -17.24
N SER A 61 -1.45 -17.12 -18.52
CA SER A 61 -1.65 -15.80 -19.07
C SER A 61 -2.84 -15.08 -18.42
N ASP A 62 -3.96 -15.78 -18.26
CA ASP A 62 -5.16 -15.24 -17.62
C ASP A 62 -4.92 -14.90 -16.14
N ALA A 63 -4.17 -15.71 -15.42
CA ALA A 63 -3.80 -15.44 -14.03
C ALA A 63 -2.93 -14.18 -13.91
N LYS A 64 -1.94 -14.01 -14.78
CA LYS A 64 -1.09 -12.81 -14.84
C LYS A 64 -1.91 -11.56 -15.19
N ALA A 65 -2.78 -11.66 -16.18
CA ALA A 65 -3.66 -10.55 -16.60
C ALA A 65 -4.62 -10.15 -15.47
N ALA A 66 -5.21 -11.13 -14.78
CA ALA A 66 -6.10 -10.88 -13.64
C ALA A 66 -5.37 -10.17 -12.50
N PHE A 67 -4.13 -10.56 -12.19
CA PHE A 67 -3.31 -9.86 -11.21
C PHE A 67 -3.07 -8.40 -11.62
N LYS A 68 -2.60 -8.15 -12.85
CA LYS A 68 -2.33 -6.79 -13.34
C LYS A 68 -3.56 -5.89 -13.24
N ALA A 69 -4.72 -6.42 -13.63
CA ALA A 69 -6.00 -5.70 -13.52
C ALA A 69 -6.39 -5.40 -12.06
N ALA A 70 -6.18 -6.36 -11.15
CA ALA A 70 -6.47 -6.18 -9.74
C ALA A 70 -5.53 -5.17 -9.08
N ALA A 71 -4.24 -5.21 -9.39
CA ALA A 71 -3.24 -4.27 -8.89
C ALA A 71 -3.55 -2.84 -9.38
N GLN A 72 -3.83 -2.65 -10.67
CA GLN A 72 -4.21 -1.35 -11.22
C GLN A 72 -5.46 -0.80 -10.53
N LYS A 73 -6.51 -1.62 -10.39
CA LYS A 73 -7.74 -1.22 -9.69
C LYS A 73 -7.48 -0.82 -8.23
N ALA A 74 -6.59 -1.54 -7.54
CA ALA A 74 -6.22 -1.21 -6.17
C ALA A 74 -5.50 0.14 -6.08
N MET A 75 -4.59 0.42 -7.01
CA MET A 75 -3.89 1.72 -7.10
C MET A 75 -4.84 2.87 -7.44
N ASP A 76 -5.75 2.67 -8.40
CA ASP A 76 -6.75 3.68 -8.76
C ASP A 76 -7.69 4.00 -7.59
N GLU A 77 -8.11 2.97 -6.85
CA GLU A 77 -8.95 3.13 -5.65
C GLU A 77 -8.19 3.84 -4.53
N TYR A 78 -6.93 3.46 -4.30
CA TYR A 78 -6.05 4.15 -3.36
C TYR A 78 -5.93 5.63 -3.71
N GLY A 79 -5.65 5.98 -4.97
CA GLY A 79 -5.53 7.37 -5.41
C GLY A 79 -6.79 8.20 -5.13
N ARG A 80 -7.98 7.62 -5.39
CA ARG A 80 -9.25 8.29 -5.09
C ARG A 80 -9.47 8.48 -3.59
N GLN A 81 -9.21 7.44 -2.80
CA GLN A 81 -9.41 7.49 -1.34
C GLN A 81 -8.40 8.41 -0.67
N ARG A 82 -7.14 8.40 -1.13
CA ARG A 82 -6.11 9.34 -0.72
C ARG A 82 -6.54 10.79 -0.96
N ALA A 83 -6.95 11.11 -2.19
CA ALA A 83 -7.40 12.46 -2.52
C ALA A 83 -8.54 12.90 -1.59
N ALA A 84 -9.48 12.01 -1.29
CA ALA A 84 -10.58 12.30 -0.37
C ALA A 84 -10.13 12.46 1.09
N ALA A 85 -9.10 11.73 1.54
CA ALA A 85 -8.59 11.79 2.91
C ALA A 85 -7.90 13.12 3.23
N PHE A 86 -7.27 13.74 2.22
CA PHE A 86 -6.55 15.02 2.37
C PHE A 86 -7.36 16.28 2.01
N VAL A 87 -8.66 16.12 1.75
CA VAL A 87 -9.56 17.28 1.61
C VAL A 87 -10.04 17.75 2.99
N PRO A 88 -9.73 18.98 3.41
CA PRO A 88 -10.22 19.50 4.68
C PRO A 88 -11.76 19.56 4.71
N ARG A 89 -12.35 19.07 5.80
CA ARG A 89 -13.80 19.02 5.98
C ARG A 89 -14.16 19.66 7.33
N PRO A 90 -14.83 20.82 7.35
CA PRO A 90 -15.18 21.50 8.60
C PRO A 90 -15.95 20.60 9.59
N ARG A 91 -16.78 19.68 9.09
CA ARG A 91 -17.56 18.73 9.92
C ARG A 91 -16.72 17.72 10.70
N ASP A 92 -15.45 17.56 10.33
CA ASP A 92 -14.55 16.59 10.98
C ASP A 92 -13.93 17.19 12.26
N VAL A 93 -14.21 18.45 12.57
CA VAL A 93 -13.73 19.15 13.77
C VAL A 93 -14.92 19.81 14.47
N SER A 94 -15.05 19.55 15.79
CA SER A 94 -16.15 20.14 16.56
C SER A 94 -15.96 21.64 16.73
N PRO A 95 -17.06 22.44 16.85
CA PRO A 95 -16.98 23.85 17.14
C PRO A 95 -16.19 24.17 18.43
N GLU A 96 -16.33 23.31 19.44
CA GLU A 96 -15.60 23.43 20.72
C GLU A 96 -14.09 23.28 20.51
N THR A 97 -13.67 22.29 19.71
CA THR A 97 -12.26 22.11 19.36
C THR A 97 -11.71 23.31 18.58
N MET A 98 -12.49 23.85 17.64
CA MET A 98 -12.11 25.06 16.89
C MET A 98 -11.96 26.23 17.82
N GLN A 99 -12.90 26.46 18.74
CA GLN A 99 -12.86 27.52 19.72
C GLN A 99 -11.67 27.36 20.67
N PHE A 100 -11.45 26.17 21.19
CA PHE A 100 -10.31 25.85 22.06
C PHE A 100 -8.99 26.23 21.37
N LEU A 101 -8.73 25.71 20.16
CA LEU A 101 -7.52 26.02 19.39
C LEU A 101 -7.34 27.50 19.08
N SER A 102 -8.44 28.30 19.03
CA SER A 102 -8.35 29.72 18.78
C SER A 102 -8.00 30.53 20.02
N LEU A 103 -8.18 29.98 21.22
CA LEU A 103 -8.04 30.69 22.51
C LEU A 103 -6.75 30.33 23.26
N ILE A 104 -6.08 29.21 22.87
CA ILE A 104 -4.88 28.76 23.55
C ILE A 104 -3.60 29.10 22.78
N ASP A 105 -2.57 29.47 23.51
CA ASP A 105 -1.22 29.49 22.98
C ASP A 105 -0.60 28.11 23.15
N LEU A 106 -0.16 27.53 22.05
CA LEU A 106 0.46 26.21 22.01
C LEU A 106 1.98 26.35 22.15
N THR A 107 2.60 25.46 22.88
CA THR A 107 4.03 25.18 22.70
C THR A 107 4.25 24.29 21.49
N GLN A 108 5.48 24.26 20.96
CA GLN A 108 5.83 23.39 19.83
C GLN A 108 5.58 21.91 20.14
N GLY A 109 5.86 21.48 21.37
CA GLY A 109 5.62 20.10 21.80
C GLY A 109 4.13 19.75 21.83
N GLU A 110 3.29 20.63 22.36
CA GLU A 110 1.82 20.43 22.40
C GLU A 110 1.23 20.40 20.98
N ALA A 111 1.65 21.31 20.11
CA ALA A 111 1.22 21.32 18.73
C ALA A 111 1.62 20.03 18.00
N ALA A 112 2.87 19.58 18.19
CA ALA A 112 3.35 18.32 17.63
C ALA A 112 2.55 17.11 18.14
N GLN A 113 2.24 17.07 19.44
CA GLN A 113 1.43 16.01 20.04
C GLN A 113 0.01 15.99 19.47
N LEU A 114 -0.66 17.14 19.38
CA LEU A 114 -1.99 17.24 18.81
C LEU A 114 -2.05 16.81 17.34
N VAL A 115 -1.02 17.14 16.56
CA VAL A 115 -0.92 16.66 15.16
C VAL A 115 -0.82 15.14 15.09
N ARG A 116 0.06 14.52 15.90
CA ARG A 116 0.21 13.05 15.95
C ARG A 116 -1.12 12.39 16.35
N GLU A 117 -1.77 12.88 17.39
CA GLU A 117 -3.05 12.35 17.85
C GLU A 117 -4.13 12.46 16.77
N ALA A 118 -4.23 13.61 16.09
CA ALA A 118 -5.16 13.78 15.00
C ALA A 118 -4.92 12.78 13.84
N LYS A 119 -3.66 12.53 13.50
CA LYS A 119 -3.29 11.56 12.47
C LYS A 119 -3.56 10.11 12.93
N GLN A 120 -3.14 9.75 14.13
CA GLN A 120 -3.16 8.36 14.62
C GLN A 120 -4.57 7.89 15.02
N LYS A 121 -5.28 8.71 15.79
CA LYS A 121 -6.53 8.31 16.44
C LYS A 121 -7.71 8.32 15.47
N ASP A 122 -7.83 9.38 14.68
CA ASP A 122 -9.01 9.62 13.85
C ASP A 122 -8.68 9.73 12.36
N GLY A 123 -7.39 9.75 11.99
CA GLY A 123 -6.96 10.08 10.63
C GLY A 123 -7.45 11.48 10.20
N ASN A 124 -7.62 12.39 11.17
CA ASN A 124 -8.29 13.66 10.98
C ASN A 124 -7.32 14.70 10.44
N TYR A 125 -7.14 14.69 9.13
CA TYR A 125 -6.31 15.65 8.42
C TYR A 125 -6.77 17.11 8.64
N THR A 126 -8.08 17.35 8.76
CA THR A 126 -8.63 18.68 8.99
C THR A 126 -8.12 19.26 10.31
N LEU A 127 -8.17 18.47 11.39
CA LEU A 127 -7.67 18.88 12.69
C LEU A 127 -6.15 19.10 12.67
N ALA A 128 -5.39 18.19 12.09
CA ALA A 128 -3.93 18.34 11.98
C ALA A 128 -3.58 19.66 11.25
N ARG A 129 -4.25 19.96 10.14
CA ARG A 129 -4.04 21.18 9.37
C ARG A 129 -4.43 22.44 10.11
N MET A 130 -5.48 22.38 10.95
CA MET A 130 -5.85 23.49 11.82
C MET A 130 -4.80 23.75 12.90
N VAL A 131 -4.24 22.70 13.48
CA VAL A 131 -3.14 22.82 14.46
C VAL A 131 -1.91 23.46 13.81
N TYR A 132 -1.50 23.03 12.60
CA TYR A 132 -0.41 23.69 11.85
C TYR A 132 -0.70 25.18 11.63
N ALA A 133 -1.89 25.50 11.16
CA ALA A 133 -2.27 26.90 10.91
C ALA A 133 -2.30 27.76 12.19
N ASN A 134 -2.69 27.18 13.33
CA ASN A 134 -2.69 27.87 14.62
C ASN A 134 -1.26 28.07 15.15
N ALA A 135 -0.44 27.01 15.14
CA ALA A 135 0.96 27.08 15.55
C ALA A 135 1.74 28.13 14.75
N ASN A 136 1.59 28.12 13.42
CA ASN A 136 2.25 29.12 12.56
C ASN A 136 1.80 30.57 12.84
N ARG A 137 0.53 30.78 13.20
CA ARG A 137 0.06 32.11 13.64
C ARG A 137 0.70 32.59 14.93
N GLN A 138 1.10 31.64 15.79
CA GLN A 138 1.80 31.92 17.06
C GLN A 138 3.33 31.98 16.88
N GLY A 139 3.83 31.90 15.64
CA GLY A 139 5.27 31.93 15.36
C GLY A 139 6.01 30.63 15.56
N ILE A 140 5.28 29.51 15.78
CA ILE A 140 5.85 28.16 15.83
C ILE A 140 5.98 27.65 14.41
N ASP A 141 7.20 27.41 13.96
CA ASP A 141 7.46 26.90 12.61
C ASP A 141 7.11 25.41 12.50
N MET A 142 5.96 25.12 11.93
CA MET A 142 5.47 23.77 11.67
C MET A 142 5.02 23.64 10.21
N HIS A 143 5.42 22.54 9.56
CA HIS A 143 5.10 22.29 8.15
C HIS A 143 4.21 21.07 7.99
N ASP A 144 3.28 21.15 7.03
CA ASP A 144 2.52 19.98 6.58
C ASP A 144 3.44 19.13 5.67
N ASP A 145 3.98 18.07 6.23
CA ASP A 145 4.90 17.14 5.57
C ASP A 145 4.20 16.00 4.82
N ALA A 146 2.87 16.03 4.75
CA ALA A 146 2.06 14.97 4.15
C ALA A 146 2.49 14.61 2.73
N ALA A 147 2.86 15.57 1.90
CA ALA A 147 3.21 15.33 0.50
C ALA A 147 4.41 14.37 0.35
N GLY A 148 5.45 14.55 1.16
CA GLY A 148 6.64 13.69 1.12
C GLY A 148 6.38 12.25 1.59
N TYR A 149 5.54 12.09 2.61
CA TYR A 149 5.15 10.75 3.10
C TYR A 149 4.19 10.04 2.16
N ILE A 150 3.26 10.77 1.53
CA ILE A 150 2.36 10.26 0.51
C ILE A 150 3.17 9.71 -0.66
N GLY A 151 4.15 10.47 -1.16
CA GLY A 151 5.04 10.02 -2.24
C GLY A 151 5.74 8.71 -1.89
N ARG A 152 6.32 8.59 -0.70
CA ARG A 152 6.97 7.34 -0.26
C ARG A 152 6.00 6.15 -0.20
N CYS A 153 4.77 6.35 0.26
CA CYS A 153 3.76 5.30 0.25
C CYS A 153 3.35 4.90 -1.18
N GLU A 154 3.25 5.85 -2.10
CA GLU A 154 2.95 5.56 -3.51
C GLU A 154 4.08 4.75 -4.15
N ASP A 155 5.33 5.17 -3.94
CA ASP A 155 6.50 4.46 -4.44
C ASP A 155 6.56 3.04 -3.88
N ALA A 156 6.32 2.86 -2.58
CA ALA A 156 6.32 1.53 -1.95
C ALA A 156 5.18 0.63 -2.47
N LEU A 157 3.96 1.17 -2.67
CA LEU A 157 2.84 0.43 -3.27
C LEU A 157 3.12 0.05 -4.72
N THR A 158 3.74 0.95 -5.49
CA THR A 158 4.15 0.70 -6.87
C THR A 158 5.22 -0.39 -6.91
N THR A 159 6.23 -0.29 -6.07
CA THR A 159 7.30 -1.31 -5.94
C THR A 159 6.72 -2.68 -5.56
N LEU A 160 5.75 -2.74 -4.64
CA LEU A 160 5.05 -3.98 -4.29
C LEU A 160 4.36 -4.59 -5.53
N ALA A 161 3.61 -3.79 -6.28
CA ALA A 161 2.90 -4.26 -7.46
C ALA A 161 3.86 -4.73 -8.57
N GLU A 162 4.93 -3.99 -8.83
CA GLU A 162 5.96 -4.33 -9.82
C GLU A 162 6.75 -5.58 -9.43
N THR A 163 7.13 -5.70 -8.16
CA THR A 163 7.81 -6.88 -7.62
C THR A 163 6.93 -8.13 -7.80
N CYS A 164 5.65 -8.05 -7.42
CA CYS A 164 4.71 -9.14 -7.64
C CYS A 164 4.58 -9.49 -9.13
N ALA A 165 4.45 -8.49 -10.00
CA ALA A 165 4.35 -8.69 -11.44
C ALA A 165 5.60 -9.40 -12.01
N SER A 166 6.79 -8.92 -11.64
CA SER A 166 8.07 -9.49 -12.07
C SER A 166 8.21 -10.96 -11.64
N MET A 167 7.84 -11.28 -10.40
CA MET A 167 7.90 -12.66 -9.91
C MET A 167 6.91 -13.59 -10.62
N LEU A 168 5.71 -13.10 -10.96
CA LEU A 168 4.72 -13.87 -11.72
C LEU A 168 5.15 -14.10 -13.18
N GLU A 169 6.00 -13.23 -13.75
CA GLU A 169 6.58 -13.41 -15.09
C GLU A 169 7.73 -14.44 -15.12
N ASP A 170 8.30 -14.81 -13.97
CA ASP A 170 9.38 -15.78 -13.92
C ASP A 170 8.92 -17.16 -14.41
N GLU A 171 9.39 -17.55 -15.60
CA GLU A 171 9.07 -18.85 -16.20
C GLU A 171 9.83 -20.00 -15.57
N SER A 172 10.96 -19.74 -14.92
CA SER A 172 11.83 -20.77 -14.34
C SER A 172 11.24 -21.40 -13.07
N GLY A 173 10.32 -20.70 -12.40
CA GLY A 173 9.80 -21.07 -11.09
C GLY A 173 10.81 -20.93 -9.95
N ALA A 174 11.97 -20.33 -10.21
CA ALA A 174 13.03 -20.16 -9.21
C ALA A 174 12.55 -19.33 -8.02
N TYR A 175 11.71 -18.33 -8.28
CA TYR A 175 11.16 -17.47 -7.24
C TYR A 175 9.90 -18.01 -6.55
N ALA A 176 9.31 -19.12 -7.01
CA ALA A 176 8.09 -19.66 -6.42
C ALA A 176 8.22 -19.93 -4.91
N LYS A 177 9.39 -20.40 -4.45
CA LYS A 177 9.67 -20.67 -3.03
C LYS A 177 9.86 -19.40 -2.20
N ALA A 178 10.42 -18.35 -2.81
CA ALA A 178 10.68 -17.06 -2.15
C ALA A 178 9.49 -16.08 -2.28
N PHE A 179 8.47 -16.42 -3.08
CA PHE A 179 7.38 -15.51 -3.42
C PHE A 179 6.71 -14.90 -2.18
N GLY A 180 6.32 -15.73 -1.22
CA GLY A 180 5.66 -15.27 -0.01
C GLY A 180 6.53 -14.35 0.85
N GLU A 181 7.82 -14.63 0.97
CA GLU A 181 8.77 -13.82 1.72
C GLU A 181 9.00 -12.45 1.05
N VAL A 182 9.22 -12.45 -0.26
CA VAL A 182 9.45 -11.21 -1.02
C VAL A 182 8.22 -10.29 -0.99
N VAL A 183 7.03 -10.86 -1.20
CA VAL A 183 5.76 -10.09 -1.10
C VAL A 183 5.56 -9.55 0.32
N SER A 184 5.87 -10.35 1.34
CA SER A 184 5.77 -9.92 2.74
C SER A 184 6.74 -8.78 3.07
N ASN A 185 7.98 -8.83 2.57
CA ASN A 185 8.96 -7.76 2.76
C ASN A 185 8.53 -6.47 2.07
N ALA A 186 8.08 -6.54 0.82
CA ALA A 186 7.57 -5.36 0.11
C ALA A 186 6.32 -4.77 0.79
N ALA A 187 5.41 -5.61 1.28
CA ALA A 187 4.24 -5.15 2.04
C ALA A 187 4.64 -4.48 3.37
N ARG A 188 5.71 -4.95 4.02
CA ARG A 188 6.25 -4.31 5.24
C ARG A 188 6.75 -2.90 4.94
N GLU A 189 7.46 -2.69 3.84
CA GLU A 189 7.92 -1.35 3.42
C GLU A 189 6.75 -0.37 3.23
N VAL A 190 5.63 -0.84 2.67
CA VAL A 190 4.40 -0.03 2.57
C VAL A 190 3.87 0.35 3.95
N SER A 191 3.83 -0.60 4.89
CA SER A 191 3.38 -0.33 6.26
C SER A 191 4.29 0.67 6.96
N GLU A 192 5.61 0.50 6.86
CA GLU A 192 6.60 1.39 7.46
C GLU A 192 6.48 2.81 6.90
N ALA A 193 6.28 2.98 5.59
CA ALA A 193 6.05 4.27 4.97
C ALA A 193 4.76 4.96 5.47
N SER A 194 3.68 4.17 5.66
CA SER A 194 2.42 4.67 6.22
C SER A 194 2.56 5.06 7.69
N ASP A 195 3.24 4.24 8.48
CA ASP A 195 3.45 4.48 9.91
C ASP A 195 4.35 5.71 10.14
N ALA A 196 5.35 5.91 9.28
CA ALA A 196 6.18 7.12 9.31
C ALA A 196 5.35 8.40 9.14
N TYR A 197 4.35 8.41 8.23
CA TYR A 197 3.43 9.53 8.12
C TYR A 197 2.60 9.74 9.39
N MET A 198 2.05 8.67 9.94
CA MET A 198 1.21 8.73 11.14
C MET A 198 1.98 9.20 12.38
N GLY A 199 3.28 8.90 12.45
CA GLY A 199 4.18 9.33 13.52
C GLY A 199 4.77 10.73 13.34
N SER A 200 4.68 11.31 12.13
CA SER A 200 5.27 12.62 11.84
C SER A 200 4.49 13.75 12.51
N ALA A 201 5.20 14.77 12.95
CA ALA A 201 4.63 15.95 13.58
C ALA A 201 4.79 17.23 12.75
N GLY A 202 5.45 17.15 11.58
CA GLY A 202 5.71 18.33 10.73
C GLY A 202 6.61 19.37 11.37
N VAL A 203 7.46 18.97 12.30
CA VAL A 203 8.46 19.83 12.96
C VAL A 203 9.79 19.66 12.24
N THR A 204 10.42 20.77 11.85
CA THR A 204 11.78 20.73 11.33
C THR A 204 12.75 20.23 12.40
N SER A 205 13.74 19.43 12.00
CA SER A 205 14.64 18.69 12.87
C SER A 205 15.53 19.52 13.81
N GLU A 206 15.46 20.83 13.76
CA GLU A 206 16.25 21.73 14.60
C GLU A 206 15.70 21.94 16.00
N GLY A 207 14.54 21.40 16.35
CA GLY A 207 13.88 21.65 17.63
C GLY A 207 13.40 20.44 18.41
N LEU A 208 13.73 19.21 18.00
CA LEU A 208 13.36 18.04 18.79
C LEU A 208 14.43 17.76 19.86
N PRO A 209 14.05 17.66 21.16
CA PRO A 209 14.94 17.05 22.12
C PRO A 209 15.21 15.62 21.67
N VAL A 210 16.48 15.26 21.53
CA VAL A 210 16.91 13.87 21.37
C VAL A 210 16.49 13.17 22.64
N GLU A 211 15.43 12.35 22.57
CA GLU A 211 15.08 11.49 23.69
C GLU A 211 16.23 10.51 23.92
N ALA A 212 16.76 10.58 25.13
CA ALA A 212 17.79 9.73 25.66
C ALA A 212 17.26 8.29 25.95
#